data_5d5f17be746737bcfc478c3bb97f60c5
#
_entry.id   5d5f17be746737bcfc478c3bb97f60c5
#
_cell.length_a   1.000
_cell.length_b   1.000
_cell.length_c   1.000
_cell.angle_alpha   90.00
_cell.angle_beta   90.00
_cell.angle_gamma   90.00
#
_symmetry.space_group_name_H-M   'P 1'
#
loop_
_entity.id
_entity.type
_entity.pdbx_description
1 polymer ?
#
loop_
_entity_poly.entity_id
_entity_poly.type
_entity_poly.pdbx_seq_one_letter_code
_entity_poly.pdbx_strand_id
1 'polypeptide(L)'
;MKKVAFIAALFLLLIPPVFAEGFRFSGNTEKDPLSYKPGEEIVFNVVLLKDGNRIGGVPIQWICRGDGGFREEGTAVSSETEPLILKAKLDQPGFVHLEVSVLDENGQPIIPQYYDQNWNFVRDESQQLNAGAAVEPEKLTGFAEPEDFDTFWTKQKERLAAVPMNPQLVEVESGSSDVVTYDFRLDAVGDIPVTGYFSKPKEAAPQSLPGYMFLHGYGVYSAFKQPDIAKGALVINAGIHGLENGKEDSFYAALKKGALFDYGFHAASNLDPEKSYWNGVILRMLRALEFLKSQPEWDGKNIRLVGGSQGGFQAIALAGLDPAVSKVEISVPWMCDLSGTAESGRVPGYYRPTWTPALGYYDTANHAKRVHCPVDIYAGLGDYISPPSGVTVMFNNLAGPATLTFEQGRTHMYVMPNAVVSVLSK
;
A
#
# COMPACT_ATOMS: atom_id res chain seq x y z
N MET A 1 -34.19 0.19 0.23
CA MET A 1 -32.83 -0.17 0.65
C MET A 1 -31.89 0.84 0.01
N LYS A 2 -31.44 1.85 0.79
CA LYS A 2 -30.51 2.87 0.31
C LYS A 2 -29.11 2.26 0.35
N LYS A 3 -28.47 2.13 -0.81
CA LYS A 3 -27.05 1.79 -0.91
C LYS A 3 -26.26 2.93 -0.26
N VAL A 4 -25.73 2.69 0.93
CA VAL A 4 -24.73 3.57 1.54
C VAL A 4 -23.45 3.28 0.81
N ALA A 5 -23.09 4.14 -0.14
CA ALA A 5 -21.76 4.16 -0.71
C ALA A 5 -20.81 4.64 0.39
N PHE A 6 -20.18 3.72 1.11
CA PHE A 6 -19.08 4.03 2.01
C PHE A 6 -17.85 4.25 1.13
N ILE A 7 -17.64 5.52 0.81
CA ILE A 7 -16.39 5.98 0.21
C ILE A 7 -15.29 5.67 1.24
N ALA A 8 -14.36 4.82 0.87
CA ALA A 8 -13.12 4.62 1.59
C ALA A 8 -12.28 5.92 1.51
N ALA A 9 -12.71 6.92 2.28
CA ALA A 9 -11.92 8.13 2.54
C ALA A 9 -10.85 7.79 3.57
N LEU A 10 -9.94 6.90 3.18
CA LEU A 10 -8.81 6.53 4.01
C LEU A 10 -7.66 7.48 3.71
N PHE A 11 -7.46 8.44 4.61
CA PHE A 11 -6.25 9.23 4.76
C PHE A 11 -5.69 9.91 3.50
N LEU A 12 -6.53 10.65 2.83
CA LEU A 12 -6.14 11.95 2.32
C LEU A 12 -6.86 12.96 3.23
N LEU A 13 -6.15 13.61 4.12
CA LEU A 13 -6.56 14.94 4.56
C LEU A 13 -6.87 15.67 3.26
N LEU A 14 -8.17 15.95 3.02
CA LEU A 14 -8.62 16.85 1.97
C LEU A 14 -8.12 18.25 2.33
N ILE A 15 -6.83 18.49 2.17
CA ILE A 15 -6.33 19.84 1.94
C ILE A 15 -6.86 20.15 0.53
N PRO A 16 -7.73 21.17 0.36
CA PRO A 16 -8.18 21.53 -0.96
C PRO A 16 -6.94 21.77 -1.83
N PRO A 17 -6.91 21.28 -3.08
CA PRO A 17 -5.77 21.48 -3.94
C PRO A 17 -5.52 22.98 -4.04
N VAL A 18 -4.42 23.42 -3.48
CA VAL A 18 -3.84 24.72 -3.85
C VAL A 18 -3.34 24.47 -5.26
N PHE A 19 -4.10 24.89 -6.26
CA PHE A 19 -3.68 24.88 -7.65
C PHE A 19 -2.47 25.81 -7.74
N ALA A 20 -1.28 25.24 -7.59
CA ALA A 20 -0.08 25.99 -7.96
C ALA A 20 -0.18 26.26 -9.46
N GLU A 21 0.15 27.48 -9.87
CA GLU A 21 0.31 27.90 -11.27
C GLU A 21 1.40 27.02 -11.91
N GLY A 22 1.02 25.83 -12.43
CA GLY A 22 1.97 24.82 -12.85
C GLY A 22 1.50 24.01 -14.04
N PHE A 23 2.44 23.39 -14.71
CA PHE A 23 2.18 22.39 -15.73
C PHE A 23 1.56 21.15 -15.11
N ARG A 24 0.66 20.49 -15.83
CA ARG A 24 0.09 19.20 -15.48
C ARG A 24 -0.03 18.33 -16.72
N PHE A 25 0.38 17.08 -16.58
CA PHE A 25 0.10 16.10 -17.61
C PHE A 25 -1.31 15.50 -17.47
N SER A 26 -1.89 15.14 -18.61
CA SER A 26 -2.98 14.19 -18.72
C SER A 26 -2.56 13.12 -19.71
N GLY A 27 -2.81 11.86 -19.41
CA GLY A 27 -2.40 10.76 -20.29
C GLY A 27 -3.25 9.53 -20.08
N ASN A 28 -3.69 8.93 -21.21
CA ASN A 28 -4.47 7.71 -21.23
C ASN A 28 -4.04 6.83 -22.39
N THR A 29 -4.36 5.54 -22.33
CA THR A 29 -4.25 4.62 -23.46
C THR A 29 -5.47 4.75 -24.38
N GLU A 30 -5.33 4.33 -25.64
CA GLU A 30 -6.44 4.37 -26.64
C GLU A 30 -7.62 3.49 -26.25
N LYS A 31 -7.38 2.41 -25.52
CA LYS A 31 -8.40 1.51 -24.99
C LYS A 31 -8.15 1.25 -23.51
N ASP A 32 -8.98 0.42 -22.89
CA ASP A 32 -8.79 0.03 -21.49
C ASP A 32 -7.35 -0.45 -21.25
N PRO A 33 -6.60 0.16 -20.33
CA PRO A 33 -5.19 -0.14 -20.08
C PRO A 33 -4.92 -1.59 -19.66
N LEU A 34 -5.93 -2.34 -19.23
CA LEU A 34 -5.78 -3.75 -18.83
C LEU A 34 -6.16 -4.75 -19.95
N SER A 35 -6.49 -4.27 -21.16
CA SER A 35 -7.10 -5.11 -22.22
C SER A 35 -6.16 -5.56 -23.34
N TYR A 36 -4.87 -5.23 -23.27
CA TYR A 36 -3.92 -5.54 -24.34
C TYR A 36 -3.52 -7.02 -24.39
N LYS A 37 -3.12 -7.47 -25.58
CA LYS A 37 -2.67 -8.83 -25.88
C LYS A 37 -1.18 -8.86 -26.24
N PRO A 38 -0.50 -10.02 -26.07
CA PRO A 38 0.89 -10.16 -26.50
C PRO A 38 1.09 -9.75 -27.95
N GLY A 39 2.11 -8.92 -28.19
CA GLY A 39 2.43 -8.41 -29.51
C GLY A 39 1.57 -7.24 -29.99
N GLU A 40 0.56 -6.83 -29.24
CA GLU A 40 -0.27 -5.65 -29.56
C GLU A 40 0.45 -4.35 -29.17
N GLU A 41 0.31 -3.31 -30.00
CA GLU A 41 0.85 -1.99 -29.73
C GLU A 41 0.02 -1.29 -28.66
N ILE A 42 0.65 -0.88 -27.58
CA ILE A 42 0.08 -0.05 -26.52
C ILE A 42 0.35 1.41 -26.88
N VAL A 43 -0.70 2.18 -27.10
CA VAL A 43 -0.60 3.59 -27.50
C VAL A 43 -1.04 4.48 -26.36
N PHE A 44 -0.14 5.32 -25.87
CA PHE A 44 -0.42 6.36 -24.87
C PHE A 44 -0.60 7.70 -25.58
N ASN A 45 -1.69 8.39 -25.27
CA ASN A 45 -1.96 9.76 -25.68
C ASN A 45 -1.66 10.68 -24.50
N VAL A 46 -0.61 11.50 -24.59
CA VAL A 46 -0.13 12.36 -23.49
C VAL A 46 -0.29 13.82 -23.89
N VAL A 47 -0.86 14.62 -22.99
CA VAL A 47 -1.08 16.05 -23.18
C VAL A 47 -0.47 16.81 -22.00
N LEU A 48 0.27 17.88 -22.28
CA LEU A 48 0.72 18.83 -21.28
C LEU A 48 -0.25 20.01 -21.22
N LEU A 49 -0.70 20.33 -20.01
CA LEU A 49 -1.63 21.41 -19.72
C LEU A 49 -0.96 22.47 -18.84
N LYS A 50 -1.31 23.74 -19.08
CA LYS A 50 -1.06 24.85 -18.16
C LYS A 50 -2.40 25.58 -17.96
N ASP A 51 -2.81 25.75 -16.71
CA ASP A 51 -4.09 26.39 -16.34
C ASP A 51 -5.30 25.75 -17.07
N GLY A 52 -5.25 24.43 -17.29
CA GLY A 52 -6.30 23.67 -17.96
C GLY A 52 -6.26 23.68 -19.49
N ASN A 53 -5.41 24.47 -20.12
CA ASN A 53 -5.26 24.57 -21.57
C ASN A 53 -4.02 23.80 -22.05
N ARG A 54 -4.08 23.20 -23.25
CA ARG A 54 -2.91 22.59 -23.87
C ARG A 54 -1.83 23.65 -24.10
N ILE A 55 -0.59 23.27 -23.86
CA ILE A 55 0.57 24.15 -24.11
C ILE A 55 1.57 23.45 -25.01
N GLY A 56 2.07 24.20 -26.02
CA GLY A 56 3.11 23.76 -26.95
C GLY A 56 4.47 24.37 -26.62
N GLY A 57 5.51 23.83 -27.25
CA GLY A 57 6.88 24.35 -27.16
C GLY A 57 7.64 23.96 -25.90
N VAL A 58 7.09 23.15 -25.02
CA VAL A 58 7.75 22.72 -23.77
C VAL A 58 8.54 21.42 -24.01
N PRO A 59 9.86 21.40 -23.70
CA PRO A 59 10.66 20.18 -23.80
C PRO A 59 10.22 19.12 -22.79
N ILE A 60 10.14 17.88 -23.28
CA ILE A 60 9.66 16.73 -22.51
C ILE A 60 10.65 15.58 -22.69
N GLN A 61 10.94 14.87 -21.59
CA GLN A 61 11.56 13.55 -21.62
C GLN A 61 10.52 12.50 -21.29
N TRP A 62 10.62 11.33 -21.91
CA TRP A 62 9.82 10.18 -21.55
C TRP A 62 10.68 8.91 -21.44
N ILE A 63 10.28 8.03 -20.53
CA ILE A 63 10.88 6.72 -20.32
C ILE A 63 9.72 5.72 -20.18
N CYS A 64 9.71 4.68 -21.01
CA CYS A 64 8.80 3.55 -20.88
C CYS A 64 9.59 2.31 -20.48
N ARG A 65 9.24 1.72 -19.36
CA ARG A 65 9.83 0.46 -18.86
C ARG A 65 8.74 -0.60 -18.84
N GLY A 66 9.10 -1.85 -19.05
CA GLY A 66 8.15 -2.95 -19.00
C GLY A 66 8.76 -4.22 -18.40
N ASP A 67 7.88 -5.08 -17.94
CA ASP A 67 8.24 -6.41 -17.52
C ASP A 67 8.97 -7.15 -18.66
N GLY A 68 9.89 -8.04 -18.32
CA GLY A 68 10.74 -8.72 -19.30
C GLY A 68 11.91 -7.87 -19.81
N GLY A 69 12.19 -6.73 -19.15
CA GLY A 69 13.34 -5.87 -19.50
C GLY A 69 13.06 -4.90 -20.66
N PHE A 70 11.81 -4.73 -21.08
CA PHE A 70 11.44 -3.71 -22.06
C PHE A 70 11.86 -2.32 -21.57
N ARG A 71 12.50 -1.54 -22.43
CA ARG A 71 12.84 -0.14 -22.17
C ARG A 71 12.96 0.64 -23.46
N GLU A 72 12.26 1.74 -23.53
CA GLU A 72 12.40 2.77 -24.54
C GLU A 72 12.39 4.14 -23.87
N GLU A 73 13.09 5.10 -24.45
CA GLU A 73 13.17 6.46 -23.93
C GLU A 73 13.45 7.46 -25.05
N GLY A 74 13.09 8.71 -24.80
CA GLY A 74 13.32 9.76 -25.78
C GLY A 74 12.93 11.13 -25.26
N THR A 75 13.06 12.10 -26.14
CA THR A 75 12.63 13.47 -25.90
C THR A 75 11.60 13.88 -26.95
N ALA A 76 10.75 14.81 -26.59
CA ALA A 76 9.73 15.40 -27.45
C ALA A 76 9.50 16.86 -27.07
N VAL A 77 8.64 17.51 -27.83
CA VAL A 77 8.18 18.87 -27.52
C VAL A 77 6.65 18.81 -27.45
N SER A 78 6.05 19.42 -26.43
CA SER A 78 4.58 19.47 -26.29
C SER A 78 3.94 20.26 -27.44
N SER A 79 2.67 19.96 -27.75
CA SER A 79 1.89 20.61 -28.80
C SER A 79 0.58 21.15 -28.24
N GLU A 80 0.13 22.29 -28.74
CA GLU A 80 -1.17 22.88 -28.42
C GLU A 80 -2.34 22.13 -29.09
N THR A 81 -2.08 21.48 -30.21
CA THR A 81 -3.13 20.88 -31.07
C THR A 81 -3.20 19.35 -30.92
N GLU A 82 -2.06 18.67 -30.95
CA GLU A 82 -2.00 17.22 -31.00
C GLU A 82 -1.43 16.64 -29.68
N PRO A 83 -1.91 15.47 -29.23
CA PRO A 83 -1.27 14.77 -28.12
C PRO A 83 0.11 14.23 -28.53
N LEU A 84 1.01 14.09 -27.59
CA LEU A 84 2.22 13.28 -27.76
C LEU A 84 1.81 11.81 -27.76
N ILE A 85 2.12 11.12 -28.86
CA ILE A 85 1.83 9.70 -29.03
C ILE A 85 3.08 8.92 -28.64
N LEU A 86 2.97 8.11 -27.59
CA LEU A 86 4.03 7.23 -27.12
C LEU A 86 3.56 5.77 -27.25
N LYS A 87 4.44 4.88 -27.66
CA LYS A 87 4.11 3.50 -27.98
C LYS A 87 4.96 2.55 -27.17
N ALA A 88 4.39 1.41 -26.81
CA ALA A 88 5.08 0.31 -26.15
C ALA A 88 4.52 -1.02 -26.67
N LYS A 89 5.25 -2.10 -26.47
CA LYS A 89 4.81 -3.44 -26.84
C LYS A 89 5.43 -4.48 -25.92
N LEU A 90 4.62 -5.41 -25.44
CA LEU A 90 5.10 -6.60 -24.76
C LEU A 90 4.64 -7.84 -25.54
N ASP A 91 5.55 -8.80 -25.70
CA ASP A 91 5.24 -10.08 -26.36
C ASP A 91 4.80 -11.17 -25.37
N GLN A 92 4.72 -10.84 -24.06
CA GLN A 92 4.34 -11.72 -22.97
C GLN A 92 3.45 -10.96 -21.96
N PRO A 93 2.70 -11.67 -21.10
CA PRO A 93 1.96 -11.05 -19.99
C PRO A 93 2.87 -10.18 -19.12
N GLY A 94 2.42 -8.97 -18.81
CA GLY A 94 3.20 -8.01 -18.04
C GLY A 94 2.61 -6.63 -18.05
N PHE A 95 3.29 -5.71 -17.38
CA PHE A 95 2.95 -4.29 -17.33
C PHE A 95 4.04 -3.45 -17.98
N VAL A 96 3.62 -2.35 -18.58
CA VAL A 96 4.50 -1.23 -18.94
C VAL A 96 4.23 -0.05 -18.00
N HIS A 97 5.28 0.67 -17.64
CA HIS A 97 5.24 1.90 -16.88
C HIS A 97 5.84 3.03 -17.72
N LEU A 98 5.03 4.03 -18.00
CA LEU A 98 5.41 5.24 -18.73
C LEU A 98 5.61 6.38 -17.76
N GLU A 99 6.81 6.96 -17.75
CA GLU A 99 7.18 8.18 -17.03
C GLU A 99 7.41 9.29 -18.05
N VAL A 100 6.75 10.44 -17.85
CA VAL A 100 6.89 11.62 -18.72
C VAL A 100 7.14 12.84 -17.86
N SER A 101 8.23 13.56 -18.12
CA SER A 101 8.65 14.71 -17.33
C SER A 101 8.89 15.93 -18.20
N VAL A 102 8.56 17.12 -17.69
CA VAL A 102 9.04 18.38 -18.27
C VAL A 102 10.53 18.52 -17.99
N LEU A 103 11.27 19.04 -18.96
CA LEU A 103 12.68 19.36 -18.79
C LEU A 103 12.85 20.82 -18.33
N ASP A 104 13.78 21.04 -17.41
CA ASP A 104 14.20 22.37 -16.98
C ASP A 104 15.08 23.07 -18.06
N GLU A 105 15.54 24.28 -17.77
CA GLU A 105 16.43 25.06 -18.65
C GLU A 105 17.79 24.40 -18.91
N ASN A 106 18.21 23.45 -18.06
CA ASN A 106 19.43 22.67 -18.18
C ASN A 106 19.21 21.34 -18.88
N GLY A 107 17.97 21.06 -19.33
CA GLY A 107 17.57 19.80 -19.95
C GLY A 107 17.46 18.63 -18.97
N GLN A 108 17.26 18.92 -17.67
CA GLN A 108 17.07 17.87 -16.67
C GLN A 108 15.58 17.68 -16.37
N PRO A 109 15.13 16.45 -16.12
CA PRO A 109 13.75 16.19 -15.74
C PRO A 109 13.38 16.88 -14.43
N ILE A 110 12.28 17.59 -14.42
CA ILE A 110 11.69 18.14 -13.21
C ILE A 110 10.94 16.99 -12.51
N ILE A 111 11.47 16.56 -11.36
CA ILE A 111 10.94 15.46 -10.58
C ILE A 111 10.02 16.01 -9.48
N PRO A 112 8.79 15.50 -9.32
CA PRO A 112 7.90 15.89 -8.25
C PRO A 112 8.54 15.74 -6.87
N GLN A 113 8.35 16.73 -6.02
CA GLN A 113 8.77 16.64 -4.61
C GLN A 113 7.55 16.37 -3.75
N TYR A 114 7.49 15.18 -3.15
CA TYR A 114 6.42 14.83 -2.22
C TYR A 114 6.74 15.21 -0.78
N TYR A 115 8.02 15.44 -0.47
CA TYR A 115 8.50 15.84 0.85
C TYR A 115 9.49 16.99 0.73
N ASP A 116 9.37 17.96 1.63
CA ASP A 116 10.37 19.01 1.77
C ASP A 116 11.64 18.49 2.48
N GLN A 117 12.65 19.36 2.61
CA GLN A 117 13.91 19.03 3.30
C GLN A 117 13.74 18.64 4.78
N ASN A 118 12.58 18.92 5.38
CA ASN A 118 12.21 18.56 6.75
C ASN A 118 11.32 17.31 6.82
N TRP A 119 11.09 16.64 5.67
CA TRP A 119 10.18 15.49 5.52
C TRP A 119 8.71 15.83 5.79
N ASN A 120 8.31 17.08 5.68
CA ASN A 120 6.89 17.41 5.60
C ASN A 120 6.36 17.06 4.23
N PHE A 121 5.17 16.47 4.19
CA PHE A 121 4.52 16.16 2.93
C PHE A 121 4.13 17.46 2.22
N VAL A 122 4.76 17.71 1.09
CA VAL A 122 4.43 18.79 0.17
C VAL A 122 3.93 18.14 -1.11
N ARG A 123 2.69 18.41 -1.46
CA ARG A 123 2.09 17.87 -2.67
C ARG A 123 2.52 18.74 -3.85
N ASP A 124 3.50 18.28 -4.61
CA ASP A 124 3.78 18.82 -5.94
C ASP A 124 3.06 17.94 -6.98
N GLU A 125 2.00 18.45 -7.57
CA GLU A 125 1.21 17.79 -8.62
C GLU A 125 1.82 17.93 -10.00
N SER A 126 3.06 18.35 -10.06
CA SER A 126 3.70 18.93 -11.19
C SER A 126 3.93 17.95 -12.35
N GLN A 127 4.41 18.35 -13.25
CA GLN A 127 5.35 18.25 -14.35
C GLN A 127 5.86 16.82 -14.64
N GLN A 128 5.27 15.78 -13.99
CA GLN A 128 5.51 14.37 -14.26
C GLN A 128 4.21 13.58 -14.39
N LEU A 129 4.10 12.76 -15.42
CA LEU A 129 3.09 11.72 -15.55
C LEU A 129 3.71 10.37 -15.27
N ASN A 130 3.08 9.59 -14.41
CA ASN A 130 3.33 8.17 -14.27
C ASN A 130 2.08 7.41 -14.71
N ALA A 131 2.15 6.69 -15.79
CA ALA A 131 1.04 5.95 -16.39
C ALA A 131 1.43 4.49 -16.65
N GLY A 132 0.48 3.63 -16.94
CA GLY A 132 0.79 2.25 -17.25
C GLY A 132 -0.29 1.56 -18.08
N ALA A 133 0.05 0.38 -18.54
CA ALA A 133 -0.87 -0.55 -19.21
C ALA A 133 -0.41 -1.99 -19.02
N ALA A 134 -1.32 -2.94 -19.19
CA ALA A 134 -1.08 -4.35 -18.99
C ALA A 134 -1.41 -5.19 -20.22
N VAL A 135 -0.60 -6.20 -20.44
CA VAL A 135 -0.85 -7.31 -21.37
C VAL A 135 -1.23 -8.52 -20.54
N GLU A 136 -2.45 -9.02 -20.73
CA GLU A 136 -2.98 -10.23 -20.08
C GLU A 136 -2.67 -10.32 -18.57
N PRO A 137 -3.04 -9.31 -17.75
CA PRO A 137 -2.68 -9.25 -16.33
C PRO A 137 -3.17 -10.46 -15.52
N GLU A 138 -4.26 -11.07 -15.94
CA GLU A 138 -4.83 -12.29 -15.34
C GLU A 138 -3.91 -13.51 -15.43
N LYS A 139 -2.93 -13.48 -16.33
CA LYS A 139 -1.97 -14.58 -16.54
C LYS A 139 -0.66 -14.40 -15.75
N LEU A 140 -0.50 -13.29 -15.03
CA LEU A 140 0.70 -13.08 -14.23
C LEU A 140 0.75 -14.06 -13.06
N THR A 141 1.90 -14.73 -12.92
CA THR A 141 2.17 -15.68 -11.86
C THR A 141 3.43 -15.26 -11.10
N GLY A 142 3.43 -15.47 -9.78
CA GLY A 142 4.61 -15.29 -8.93
C GLY A 142 5.48 -16.55 -8.90
N PHE A 143 6.57 -16.46 -8.16
CA PHE A 143 7.45 -17.58 -7.89
C PHE A 143 6.89 -18.52 -6.84
N ALA A 144 7.51 -19.70 -6.72
CA ALA A 144 7.18 -20.64 -5.69
C ALA A 144 7.42 -20.04 -4.30
N GLU A 145 6.49 -20.26 -3.39
CA GLU A 145 6.69 -19.94 -1.98
C GLU A 145 7.70 -20.92 -1.33
N PRO A 146 8.28 -20.57 -0.16
CA PRO A 146 9.06 -21.50 0.61
C PRO A 146 8.29 -22.80 0.89
N GLU A 147 8.93 -23.96 0.72
CA GLU A 147 8.27 -25.27 0.86
C GLU A 147 7.68 -25.49 2.27
N ASP A 148 8.28 -24.90 3.29
CA ASP A 148 7.86 -24.99 4.68
C ASP A 148 7.04 -23.76 5.16
N PHE A 149 6.49 -22.96 4.26
CA PHE A 149 5.79 -21.70 4.58
C PHE A 149 4.76 -21.86 5.69
N ASP A 150 3.88 -22.87 5.60
CA ASP A 150 2.84 -23.10 6.61
C ASP A 150 3.41 -23.59 7.93
N THR A 151 4.43 -24.45 7.89
CA THR A 151 5.13 -24.94 9.08
C THR A 151 5.84 -23.80 9.79
N PHE A 152 6.52 -22.93 9.06
CA PHE A 152 7.16 -21.72 9.59
C PHE A 152 6.14 -20.86 10.35
N TRP A 153 5.04 -20.47 9.72
CA TRP A 153 4.05 -19.61 10.34
C TRP A 153 3.30 -20.28 11.51
N THR A 154 3.09 -21.58 11.45
CA THR A 154 2.57 -22.35 12.59
C THR A 154 3.50 -22.23 13.79
N LYS A 155 4.80 -22.45 13.60
CA LYS A 155 5.82 -22.29 14.64
C LYS A 155 5.88 -20.85 15.18
N GLN A 156 5.77 -19.82 14.30
CA GLN A 156 5.76 -18.43 14.75
C GLN A 156 4.52 -18.13 15.62
N LYS A 157 3.34 -18.63 15.26
CA LYS A 157 2.13 -18.49 16.08
C LYS A 157 2.25 -19.23 17.42
N GLU A 158 2.85 -20.40 17.46
CA GLU A 158 3.14 -21.12 18.72
C GLU A 158 4.08 -20.30 19.61
N ARG A 159 5.13 -19.70 19.05
CA ARG A 159 6.02 -18.78 19.81
C ARG A 159 5.24 -17.60 20.41
N LEU A 160 4.31 -17.03 19.65
CA LEU A 160 3.46 -15.95 20.13
C LEU A 160 2.53 -16.42 21.24
N ALA A 161 1.86 -17.56 21.06
CA ALA A 161 0.93 -18.13 22.04
C ALA A 161 1.61 -18.47 23.39
N ALA A 162 2.91 -18.77 23.36
CA ALA A 162 3.68 -19.04 24.57
C ALA A 162 3.95 -17.77 25.43
N VAL A 163 3.72 -16.57 24.88
CA VAL A 163 3.89 -15.30 25.61
C VAL A 163 2.52 -14.84 26.12
N PRO A 164 2.32 -14.65 27.44
CA PRO A 164 1.10 -14.03 27.97
C PRO A 164 0.90 -12.63 27.43
N MET A 165 -0.34 -12.27 27.06
CA MET A 165 -0.64 -10.97 26.45
C MET A 165 -0.45 -9.78 27.39
N ASN A 166 -0.78 -9.94 28.69
CA ASN A 166 -0.65 -8.94 29.76
C ASN A 166 -1.18 -7.54 29.36
N PRO A 167 -2.47 -7.36 29.02
CA PRO A 167 -2.98 -6.09 28.54
C PRO A 167 -2.86 -4.99 29.62
N GLN A 168 -2.26 -3.87 29.24
CA GLN A 168 -2.24 -2.63 30.02
C GLN A 168 -3.02 -1.58 29.24
N LEU A 169 -4.06 -1.01 29.85
CA LEU A 169 -4.95 -0.05 29.22
C LEU A 169 -4.99 1.22 30.05
N VAL A 170 -4.68 2.36 29.44
CA VAL A 170 -4.78 3.68 30.07
C VAL A 170 -5.79 4.50 29.27
N GLU A 171 -6.88 4.92 29.90
CA GLU A 171 -7.88 5.75 29.25
C GLU A 171 -7.27 7.10 28.87
N VAL A 172 -7.52 7.53 27.63
CA VAL A 172 -7.07 8.80 27.09
C VAL A 172 -8.24 9.52 26.40
N GLU A 173 -8.08 10.82 26.16
CA GLU A 173 -9.08 11.60 25.46
C GLU A 173 -9.38 10.98 24.08
N SER A 174 -10.67 10.68 23.83
CA SER A 174 -11.12 10.03 22.59
C SER A 174 -11.39 11.03 21.45
N GLY A 175 -11.67 12.28 21.76
CA GLY A 175 -12.20 13.27 20.83
C GLY A 175 -13.71 13.13 20.57
N SER A 176 -14.44 12.26 21.28
CA SER A 176 -15.87 12.05 21.17
C SER A 176 -16.49 11.71 22.54
N SER A 177 -17.68 12.27 22.84
CA SER A 177 -18.42 12.01 24.08
C SER A 177 -18.88 10.55 24.22
N ASP A 178 -19.14 9.89 23.08
CA ASP A 178 -19.79 8.58 23.03
C ASP A 178 -18.80 7.41 22.93
N VAL A 179 -17.51 7.72 22.83
CA VAL A 179 -16.42 6.76 22.64
C VAL A 179 -15.44 6.81 23.81
N VAL A 180 -15.01 5.67 24.26
CA VAL A 180 -13.83 5.54 25.13
C VAL A 180 -12.63 5.07 24.32
N THR A 181 -11.47 5.66 24.57
CA THR A 181 -10.20 5.30 23.92
C THR A 181 -9.16 4.99 24.96
N TYR A 182 -8.44 3.91 24.75
CA TYR A 182 -7.33 3.49 25.59
C TYR A 182 -6.02 3.56 24.80
N ASP A 183 -4.98 4.12 25.36
CA ASP A 183 -3.61 3.81 25.01
C ASP A 183 -3.31 2.43 25.58
N PHE A 184 -2.92 1.49 24.73
CA PHE A 184 -2.71 0.12 25.16
C PHE A 184 -1.27 -0.35 24.95
N ARG A 185 -0.87 -1.28 25.81
CA ARG A 185 0.37 -2.03 25.69
C ARG A 185 0.09 -3.51 25.92
N LEU A 186 0.64 -4.37 25.03
CA LEU A 186 0.54 -5.83 25.13
C LEU A 186 1.93 -6.41 25.01
N ASP A 187 2.17 -7.53 25.70
CA ASP A 187 3.40 -8.29 25.50
C ASP A 187 3.30 -9.16 24.22
N ALA A 188 4.41 -9.29 23.53
CA ALA A 188 4.58 -10.09 22.32
C ALA A 188 5.91 -10.83 22.36
N VAL A 189 6.25 -11.54 21.27
CA VAL A 189 7.55 -12.23 21.18
C VAL A 189 8.69 -11.22 21.15
N GLY A 190 9.68 -11.41 22.03
CA GLY A 190 10.83 -10.54 22.20
C GLY A 190 10.53 -9.35 23.11
N ASP A 191 11.45 -8.36 23.10
CA ASP A 191 11.40 -7.23 24.04
C ASP A 191 10.55 -6.04 23.56
N ILE A 192 10.11 -6.08 22.30
CA ILE A 192 9.32 -4.99 21.70
C ILE A 192 7.84 -5.27 21.91
N PRO A 193 7.12 -4.44 22.67
CA PRO A 193 5.69 -4.61 22.92
C PRO A 193 4.84 -4.25 21.71
N VAL A 194 3.55 -4.56 21.78
CA VAL A 194 2.54 -3.93 20.94
C VAL A 194 2.00 -2.71 21.66
N THR A 195 2.02 -1.56 21.01
CA THR A 195 1.43 -0.32 21.51
C THR A 195 0.48 0.26 20.48
N GLY A 196 -0.50 1.02 20.92
CA GLY A 196 -1.47 1.62 19.99
C GLY A 196 -2.66 2.23 20.72
N TYR A 197 -3.67 2.59 19.94
CA TYR A 197 -4.95 3.03 20.49
C TYR A 197 -6.04 2.00 20.22
N PHE A 198 -6.81 1.69 21.27
CA PHE A 198 -8.03 0.90 21.19
C PHE A 198 -9.22 1.78 21.55
N SER A 199 -10.22 1.84 20.68
CA SER A 199 -11.42 2.67 20.87
C SER A 199 -12.68 1.83 20.70
N LYS A 200 -13.71 2.12 21.52
CA LYS A 200 -15.03 1.49 21.45
C LYS A 200 -16.12 2.43 21.93
N PRO A 201 -17.43 2.17 21.62
CA PRO A 201 -18.52 2.89 22.27
C PRO A 201 -18.43 2.75 23.79
N LYS A 202 -18.78 3.80 24.54
CA LYS A 202 -18.86 3.75 26.01
C LYS A 202 -19.83 2.68 26.51
N GLU A 203 -20.93 2.54 25.78
CA GLU A 203 -21.97 1.55 26.07
C GLU A 203 -22.12 0.61 24.87
N ALA A 204 -21.83 -0.66 25.08
CA ALA A 204 -22.02 -1.69 24.08
C ALA A 204 -22.40 -3.01 24.75
N ALA A 205 -23.35 -3.73 24.17
CA ALA A 205 -23.71 -5.06 24.64
C ALA A 205 -22.62 -6.07 24.28
N PRO A 206 -22.45 -7.14 25.06
CA PRO A 206 -21.57 -8.24 24.67
C PRO A 206 -21.94 -8.80 23.29
N GLN A 207 -20.94 -9.20 22.52
CA GLN A 207 -21.10 -9.83 21.18
C GLN A 207 -21.92 -9.01 20.17
N SER A 208 -21.83 -7.69 20.20
CA SER A 208 -22.68 -6.80 19.37
C SER A 208 -21.93 -5.98 18.33
N LEU A 209 -20.58 -5.92 18.40
CA LEU A 209 -19.79 -4.99 17.58
C LEU A 209 -18.84 -5.70 16.62
N PRO A 210 -18.75 -5.23 15.38
CA PRO A 210 -17.65 -5.62 14.49
C PRO A 210 -16.33 -5.04 14.98
N GLY A 211 -15.22 -5.69 14.60
CA GLY A 211 -13.86 -5.22 14.83
C GLY A 211 -13.26 -4.58 13.57
N TYR A 212 -12.54 -3.49 13.76
CA TYR A 212 -11.72 -2.84 12.73
C TYR A 212 -10.28 -2.74 13.22
N MET A 213 -9.35 -3.13 12.37
CA MET A 213 -7.93 -2.93 12.62
C MET A 213 -7.31 -2.09 11.51
N PHE A 214 -6.81 -0.91 11.87
CA PHE A 214 -6.09 -0.01 10.97
C PHE A 214 -4.59 -0.27 11.10
N LEU A 215 -3.95 -0.52 9.95
CA LEU A 215 -2.57 -0.94 9.85
C LEU A 215 -1.69 0.16 9.29
N HIS A 216 -0.54 0.39 9.93
CA HIS A 216 0.35 1.50 9.60
C HIS A 216 1.04 1.32 8.24
N GLY A 217 1.13 2.41 7.47
CA GLY A 217 2.08 2.55 6.37
C GLY A 217 3.53 2.61 6.85
N TYR A 218 4.47 2.75 5.90
CA TYR A 218 5.88 2.92 6.25
C TYR A 218 6.12 4.26 6.97
N GLY A 219 6.86 4.20 8.07
CA GLY A 219 7.24 5.41 8.82
C GLY A 219 7.32 5.18 10.33
N VAL A 220 7.84 6.18 11.02
CA VAL A 220 7.99 6.18 12.48
C VAL A 220 7.14 7.32 13.03
N TYR A 221 5.98 6.99 13.59
CA TYR A 221 4.98 7.95 14.09
C TYR A 221 4.06 7.28 15.10
N SER A 222 3.27 8.08 15.84
CA SER A 222 2.26 7.61 16.78
C SER A 222 1.17 6.79 16.08
N ALA A 223 0.58 5.83 16.79
CA ALA A 223 -0.74 5.35 16.43
C ALA A 223 -1.75 6.52 16.41
N PHE A 224 -2.88 6.34 15.73
CA PHE A 224 -3.94 7.34 15.61
C PHE A 224 -5.29 6.81 16.08
N LYS A 225 -6.13 7.71 16.55
CA LYS A 225 -7.46 7.40 17.05
C LYS A 225 -8.48 7.49 15.90
N GLN A 226 -9.53 6.67 15.95
CA GLN A 226 -10.62 6.64 14.95
C GLN A 226 -11.98 6.74 15.65
N PRO A 227 -12.29 7.86 16.32
CA PRO A 227 -13.48 7.97 17.18
C PRO A 227 -14.79 7.85 16.38
N ASP A 228 -14.84 8.31 15.13
CA ASP A 228 -16.07 8.23 14.35
C ASP A 228 -16.45 6.79 13.97
N ILE A 229 -15.49 5.95 13.64
CA ILE A 229 -15.71 4.53 13.37
C ILE A 229 -16.03 3.80 14.68
N ALA A 230 -15.38 4.17 15.76
CA ALA A 230 -15.57 3.58 17.07
C ALA A 230 -16.94 3.85 17.71
N LYS A 231 -17.77 4.71 17.15
CA LYS A 231 -19.18 4.87 17.55
C LYS A 231 -20.04 3.62 17.30
N GLY A 232 -19.61 2.74 16.39
CA GLY A 232 -20.33 1.52 16.03
C GLY A 232 -19.46 0.28 15.90
N ALA A 233 -18.22 0.30 16.41
CA ALA A 233 -17.27 -0.79 16.27
C ALA A 233 -16.21 -0.80 17.38
N LEU A 234 -15.54 -1.94 17.53
CA LEU A 234 -14.26 -2.02 18.21
C LEU A 234 -13.18 -1.62 17.20
N VAL A 235 -12.35 -0.65 17.55
CA VAL A 235 -11.33 -0.13 16.62
C VAL A 235 -9.96 -0.19 17.27
N ILE A 236 -9.01 -0.81 16.59
CA ILE A 236 -7.62 -0.84 17.01
C ILE A 236 -6.72 -0.23 15.93
N ASN A 237 -5.77 0.60 16.33
CA ASN A 237 -4.64 1.02 15.52
C ASN A 237 -3.37 0.76 16.30
N ALA A 238 -2.56 -0.20 15.84
CA ALA A 238 -1.34 -0.64 16.50
C ALA A 238 -0.10 -0.15 15.76
N GLY A 239 0.85 0.43 16.51
CA GLY A 239 2.17 0.81 16.02
C GLY A 239 3.05 -0.42 15.81
N ILE A 240 3.76 -0.46 14.70
CA ILE A 240 4.64 -1.60 14.34
C ILE A 240 5.96 -1.64 15.13
N HIS A 241 6.33 -0.54 15.78
CA HIS A 241 7.64 -0.36 16.44
C HIS A 241 7.59 -0.53 17.96
N GLY A 242 6.39 -0.66 18.55
CA GLY A 242 6.23 -0.72 20.00
C GLY A 242 6.60 0.59 20.73
N LEU A 243 6.43 1.72 20.06
CA LEU A 243 6.73 3.04 20.60
C LEU A 243 5.58 3.59 21.45
N GLU A 244 5.90 4.50 22.37
CA GLU A 244 4.90 5.29 23.08
C GLU A 244 4.10 6.17 22.11
N ASN A 245 2.79 6.27 22.32
CA ASN A 245 1.91 7.08 21.49
C ASN A 245 1.82 8.54 21.99
N GLY A 246 1.38 9.45 21.10
CA GLY A 246 1.07 10.83 21.44
C GLY A 246 2.25 11.69 21.89
N LYS A 247 3.48 11.28 21.55
CA LYS A 247 4.67 12.12 21.73
C LYS A 247 4.75 13.19 20.66
N GLU A 248 5.53 14.21 20.89
CA GLU A 248 5.83 15.25 19.90
C GLU A 248 6.52 14.67 18.66
N ASP A 249 6.29 15.27 17.49
CA ASP A 249 6.84 14.81 16.22
C ASP A 249 8.36 14.69 16.23
N SER A 250 9.05 15.53 16.99
CA SER A 250 10.51 15.49 17.18
C SER A 250 11.01 14.17 17.78
N PHE A 251 10.22 13.53 18.66
CA PHE A 251 10.54 12.22 19.24
C PHE A 251 10.61 11.15 18.14
N TYR A 252 9.57 11.08 17.30
CA TYR A 252 9.52 10.09 16.20
C TYR A 252 10.55 10.39 15.13
N ALA A 253 10.78 11.68 14.81
CA ALA A 253 11.79 12.10 13.84
C ALA A 253 13.21 11.70 14.28
N ALA A 254 13.52 11.81 15.58
CA ALA A 254 14.82 11.37 16.11
C ALA A 254 15.01 9.85 15.97
N LEU A 255 13.98 9.05 16.25
CA LEU A 255 14.02 7.59 16.08
C LEU A 255 14.15 7.20 14.61
N LYS A 256 13.44 7.87 13.71
CA LYS A 256 13.52 7.65 12.25
C LYS A 256 14.91 7.93 11.69
N LYS A 257 15.59 8.96 12.20
CA LYS A 257 16.98 9.30 11.81
C LYS A 257 18.03 8.44 12.50
N GLY A 258 17.68 7.73 13.58
CA GLY A 258 18.55 6.95 14.44
C GLY A 258 18.24 5.45 14.42
N ALA A 259 17.75 4.92 15.52
CA ALA A 259 17.59 3.48 15.75
C ALA A 259 16.63 2.78 14.77
N LEU A 260 15.69 3.51 14.16
CA LEU A 260 14.73 2.98 13.19
C LEU A 260 15.01 3.48 11.75
N PHE A 261 16.22 3.96 11.50
CA PHE A 261 16.63 4.29 10.13
C PHE A 261 16.62 3.01 9.27
N ASP A 262 15.95 3.06 8.11
CA ASP A 262 15.84 1.93 7.16
C ASP A 262 15.40 0.60 7.80
N TYR A 263 14.54 0.66 8.81
CA TYR A 263 14.02 -0.55 9.45
C TYR A 263 13.42 -1.53 8.42
N GLY A 264 13.74 -2.81 8.59
CA GLY A 264 13.29 -3.89 7.68
C GLY A 264 14.05 -4.00 6.35
N PHE A 265 14.92 -3.02 6.01
CA PHE A 265 15.69 -3.02 4.78
C PHE A 265 17.12 -3.60 4.94
N HIS A 266 17.61 -3.76 6.16
CA HIS A 266 18.96 -4.27 6.40
C HIS A 266 19.11 -5.69 5.86
N ALA A 267 19.98 -5.84 4.84
CA ALA A 267 20.14 -7.12 4.14
C ALA A 267 20.54 -8.28 5.07
N ALA A 268 21.40 -8.02 6.08
CA ALA A 268 21.83 -9.05 7.01
C ALA A 268 20.69 -9.62 7.87
N SER A 269 19.70 -8.81 8.27
CA SER A 269 18.53 -9.29 9.02
C SER A 269 17.55 -10.08 8.15
N ASN A 270 17.56 -9.85 6.85
CA ASN A 270 16.69 -10.51 5.89
C ASN A 270 17.30 -11.80 5.29
N LEU A 271 18.39 -12.32 5.86
CA LEU A 271 18.95 -13.63 5.50
C LEU A 271 18.32 -14.78 6.30
N ASP A 272 17.75 -14.47 7.45
CA ASP A 272 17.12 -15.43 8.35
C ASP A 272 15.66 -14.96 8.60
N PRO A 273 14.65 -15.74 8.23
CA PRO A 273 13.27 -15.29 8.36
C PRO A 273 12.85 -15.04 9.83
N GLU A 274 13.40 -15.77 10.80
CA GLU A 274 13.07 -15.54 12.22
C GLU A 274 13.70 -14.26 12.79
N LYS A 275 14.80 -13.78 12.18
CA LYS A 275 15.49 -12.54 12.58
C LYS A 275 15.08 -11.32 11.76
N SER A 276 14.32 -11.53 10.69
CA SER A 276 13.79 -10.43 9.90
C SER A 276 12.95 -9.50 10.78
N TYR A 277 13.12 -8.20 10.58
CA TYR A 277 12.28 -7.19 11.24
C TYR A 277 10.79 -7.45 11.02
N TRP A 278 10.45 -7.96 9.84
CA TRP A 278 9.08 -8.27 9.42
C TRP A 278 8.45 -9.39 10.23
N ASN A 279 9.25 -10.36 10.75
CA ASN A 279 8.75 -11.38 11.67
C ASN A 279 8.14 -10.74 12.91
N GLY A 280 8.89 -9.85 13.56
CA GLY A 280 8.41 -9.13 14.72
C GLY A 280 7.19 -8.25 14.42
N VAL A 281 7.15 -7.59 13.25
CA VAL A 281 6.00 -6.78 12.83
C VAL A 281 4.75 -7.64 12.75
N ILE A 282 4.78 -8.76 12.01
CA ILE A 282 3.60 -9.61 11.83
C ILE A 282 3.15 -10.23 13.17
N LEU A 283 4.09 -10.68 14.00
CA LEU A 283 3.73 -11.24 15.32
C LEU A 283 3.10 -10.20 16.25
N ARG A 284 3.57 -8.95 16.24
CA ARG A 284 2.93 -7.85 16.97
C ARG A 284 1.52 -7.56 16.47
N MET A 285 1.32 -7.56 15.14
CA MET A 285 -0.01 -7.33 14.57
C MET A 285 -0.97 -8.50 14.83
N LEU A 286 -0.50 -9.74 14.81
CA LEU A 286 -1.29 -10.90 15.26
C LEU A 286 -1.70 -10.75 16.72
N ARG A 287 -0.79 -10.31 17.60
CA ARG A 287 -1.11 -10.06 19.02
C ARG A 287 -2.19 -8.97 19.18
N ALA A 288 -2.11 -7.89 18.40
CA ALA A 288 -3.14 -6.85 18.41
C ALA A 288 -4.50 -7.39 17.94
N LEU A 289 -4.50 -8.27 16.94
CA LEU A 289 -5.71 -8.93 16.45
C LEU A 289 -6.29 -9.91 17.49
N GLU A 290 -5.45 -10.66 18.20
CA GLU A 290 -5.88 -11.50 19.32
C GLU A 290 -6.52 -10.67 20.45
N PHE A 291 -5.95 -9.52 20.78
CA PHE A 291 -6.51 -8.60 21.76
C PHE A 291 -7.88 -8.08 21.32
N LEU A 292 -8.04 -7.69 20.06
CA LEU A 292 -9.33 -7.26 19.51
C LEU A 292 -10.39 -8.37 19.63
N LYS A 293 -10.03 -9.61 19.30
CA LYS A 293 -10.91 -10.79 19.40
C LYS A 293 -11.26 -11.18 20.84
N SER A 294 -10.43 -10.81 21.81
CA SER A 294 -10.68 -11.08 23.24
C SER A 294 -11.68 -10.12 23.88
N GLN A 295 -12.07 -9.04 23.18
CA GLN A 295 -13.00 -8.08 23.75
C GLN A 295 -14.40 -8.67 23.85
N PRO A 296 -15.10 -8.53 25.00
CA PRO A 296 -16.42 -9.15 25.19
C PRO A 296 -17.51 -8.61 24.26
N GLU A 297 -17.34 -7.40 23.73
CA GLU A 297 -18.28 -6.77 22.81
C GLU A 297 -18.09 -7.23 21.35
N TRP A 298 -16.98 -7.91 21.00
CA TRP A 298 -16.80 -8.41 19.65
C TRP A 298 -17.87 -9.44 19.27
N ASP A 299 -18.47 -9.28 18.08
CA ASP A 299 -19.57 -10.11 17.60
C ASP A 299 -19.18 -11.56 17.21
N GLY A 300 -17.88 -11.88 17.29
CA GLY A 300 -17.35 -13.22 16.97
C GLY A 300 -17.26 -13.52 15.47
N LYS A 301 -17.55 -12.57 14.59
CA LYS A 301 -17.70 -12.84 13.14
C LYS A 301 -17.03 -11.82 12.25
N ASN A 302 -17.17 -10.53 12.58
CA ASN A 302 -16.78 -9.46 11.68
C ASN A 302 -15.48 -8.82 12.13
N ILE A 303 -14.42 -9.04 11.37
CA ILE A 303 -13.15 -8.33 11.49
C ILE A 303 -12.76 -7.77 10.14
N ARG A 304 -12.54 -6.46 10.08
CA ARG A 304 -12.07 -5.76 8.90
C ARG A 304 -10.66 -5.24 9.11
N LEU A 305 -9.79 -5.54 8.16
CA LEU A 305 -8.43 -5.01 8.12
C LEU A 305 -8.37 -3.91 7.07
N VAL A 306 -7.78 -2.79 7.46
CA VAL A 306 -7.68 -1.61 6.59
C VAL A 306 -6.24 -1.11 6.60
N GLY A 307 -5.63 -0.93 5.41
CA GLY A 307 -4.26 -0.45 5.35
C GLY A 307 -3.80 0.01 3.98
N GLY A 308 -2.84 0.93 3.97
CA GLY A 308 -2.18 1.37 2.74
C GLY A 308 -0.69 1.00 2.74
N SER A 309 -0.12 0.75 1.56
CA SER A 309 1.31 0.49 1.41
C SER A 309 1.78 -0.67 2.31
N GLN A 310 2.71 -0.42 3.24
CA GLN A 310 3.13 -1.39 4.25
C GLN A 310 1.95 -1.91 5.10
N GLY A 311 0.93 -1.08 5.35
CA GLY A 311 -0.30 -1.52 6.03
C GLY A 311 -1.09 -2.53 5.19
N GLY A 312 -1.08 -2.39 3.87
CA GLY A 312 -1.65 -3.37 2.95
C GLY A 312 -0.92 -4.72 2.99
N PHE A 313 0.42 -4.71 3.05
CA PHE A 313 1.22 -5.91 3.31
C PHE A 313 0.78 -6.61 4.61
N GLN A 314 0.70 -5.86 5.71
CA GLN A 314 0.27 -6.41 7.00
C GLN A 314 -1.13 -6.99 6.92
N ALA A 315 -2.08 -6.31 6.26
CA ALA A 315 -3.46 -6.76 6.13
C ALA A 315 -3.56 -8.12 5.40
N ILE A 316 -2.85 -8.28 4.29
CA ILE A 316 -2.84 -9.54 3.53
C ILE A 316 -2.16 -10.65 4.35
N ALA A 317 -1.04 -10.35 5.02
CA ALA A 317 -0.37 -11.33 5.87
C ALA A 317 -1.27 -11.80 7.02
N LEU A 318 -1.93 -10.87 7.73
CA LEU A 318 -2.85 -11.22 8.82
C LEU A 318 -4.04 -12.04 8.33
N ALA A 319 -4.66 -11.64 7.23
CA ALA A 319 -5.81 -12.36 6.66
C ALA A 319 -5.44 -13.78 6.19
N GLY A 320 -4.20 -13.98 5.72
CA GLY A 320 -3.67 -15.31 5.38
C GLY A 320 -3.32 -16.17 6.60
N LEU A 321 -3.07 -15.54 7.76
CA LEU A 321 -2.65 -16.23 8.99
C LEU A 321 -3.79 -16.43 9.99
N ASP A 322 -4.87 -15.64 9.90
CA ASP A 322 -6.01 -15.72 10.81
C ASP A 322 -7.35 -15.75 10.04
N PRO A 323 -8.03 -16.90 10.00
CA PRO A 323 -9.29 -17.06 9.26
C PRO A 323 -10.49 -16.31 9.86
N ALA A 324 -10.34 -15.69 11.03
CA ALA A 324 -11.38 -14.84 11.62
C ALA A 324 -11.51 -13.48 10.90
N VAL A 325 -10.54 -13.11 10.08
CA VAL A 325 -10.63 -11.90 9.23
C VAL A 325 -11.73 -12.10 8.20
N SER A 326 -12.72 -11.21 8.22
CA SER A 326 -13.91 -11.31 7.37
C SER A 326 -13.89 -10.39 6.14
N LYS A 327 -13.02 -9.37 6.14
CA LYS A 327 -12.82 -8.46 5.00
C LYS A 327 -11.47 -7.74 5.07
N VAL A 328 -10.89 -7.48 3.91
CA VAL A 328 -9.68 -6.66 3.75
C VAL A 328 -9.95 -5.52 2.77
N GLU A 329 -9.57 -4.30 3.14
CA GLU A 329 -9.66 -3.10 2.30
C GLU A 329 -8.28 -2.42 2.27
N ILE A 330 -7.60 -2.46 1.14
CA ILE A 330 -6.21 -2.00 1.03
C ILE A 330 -5.98 -1.09 -0.16
N SER A 331 -5.00 -0.19 -0.02
CA SER A 331 -4.54 0.66 -1.11
C SER A 331 -3.03 0.54 -1.30
N VAL A 332 -2.59 0.56 -2.56
CA VAL A 332 -1.18 0.52 -2.98
C VAL A 332 -0.33 -0.47 -2.16
N PRO A 333 -0.77 -1.75 -2.01
CA PRO A 333 -0.13 -2.69 -1.09
C PRO A 333 1.34 -2.91 -1.46
N TRP A 334 2.19 -2.96 -0.42
CA TRP A 334 3.62 -3.16 -0.55
C TRP A 334 4.03 -4.62 -0.34
N MET A 335 5.29 -4.99 -0.61
CA MET A 335 5.82 -6.35 -0.47
C MET A 335 5.11 -7.37 -1.38
N CYS A 336 4.75 -6.97 -2.60
CA CYS A 336 4.09 -7.84 -3.57
C CYS A 336 5.09 -8.37 -4.59
N ASP A 337 5.20 -9.70 -4.72
CA ASP A 337 6.05 -10.41 -5.69
C ASP A 337 7.51 -9.93 -5.65
N LEU A 338 8.11 -9.97 -4.48
CA LEU A 338 9.48 -9.48 -4.24
C LEU A 338 10.52 -10.20 -5.09
N SER A 339 10.34 -11.49 -5.34
CA SER A 339 11.20 -12.30 -6.20
C SER A 339 11.04 -11.98 -7.69
N GLY A 340 9.88 -11.48 -8.11
CA GLY A 340 9.56 -11.25 -9.52
C GLY A 340 10.55 -10.36 -10.25
N THR A 341 11.04 -9.32 -9.59
CA THR A 341 12.06 -8.44 -10.18
C THR A 341 13.42 -9.13 -10.33
N ALA A 342 13.81 -9.93 -9.34
CA ALA A 342 15.12 -10.59 -9.35
C ALA A 342 15.18 -11.74 -10.36
N GLU A 343 14.07 -12.44 -10.56
CA GLU A 343 14.02 -13.74 -11.23
C GLU A 343 13.23 -13.73 -12.54
N SER A 344 12.31 -12.78 -12.75
CA SER A 344 11.53 -12.67 -13.99
C SER A 344 11.64 -11.33 -14.72
N GLY A 345 12.53 -10.45 -14.26
CA GLY A 345 12.75 -9.15 -14.91
C GLY A 345 11.52 -8.21 -14.84
N ARG A 346 10.66 -8.35 -13.82
CA ARG A 346 9.59 -7.37 -13.62
C ARG A 346 10.15 -6.01 -13.29
N VAL A 347 9.42 -4.96 -13.64
CA VAL A 347 9.80 -3.59 -13.30
C VAL A 347 9.92 -3.47 -11.78
N PRO A 348 11.09 -3.07 -11.25
CA PRO A 348 11.30 -2.99 -9.80
C PRO A 348 10.57 -1.78 -9.22
N GLY A 349 9.98 -1.98 -8.04
CA GLY A 349 9.59 -0.85 -7.19
C GLY A 349 10.79 -0.18 -6.54
N TYR A 350 10.71 1.14 -6.34
CA TYR A 350 11.60 1.84 -5.41
C TYR A 350 11.28 1.41 -3.96
N TYR A 351 12.20 1.64 -3.04
CA TYR A 351 11.99 1.36 -1.61
C TYR A 351 11.53 -0.08 -1.33
N ARG A 352 12.32 -1.05 -1.75
CA ARG A 352 12.12 -2.46 -1.43
C ARG A 352 13.41 -3.03 -0.82
N PRO A 353 13.32 -4.00 0.10
CA PRO A 353 14.50 -4.71 0.57
C PRO A 353 15.13 -5.50 -0.58
N THR A 354 16.44 -5.69 -0.53
CA THR A 354 17.13 -6.61 -1.44
C THR A 354 16.55 -8.01 -1.26
N TRP A 355 16.13 -8.63 -2.36
CA TRP A 355 15.56 -9.96 -2.34
C TRP A 355 16.50 -11.01 -1.72
N THR A 356 15.96 -11.80 -0.85
CA THR A 356 16.54 -13.02 -0.30
C THR A 356 15.43 -14.07 -0.17
N PRO A 357 15.73 -15.39 -0.18
CA PRO A 357 14.73 -16.44 0.03
C PRO A 357 13.95 -16.29 1.33
N ALA A 358 14.56 -15.73 2.39
CA ALA A 358 13.91 -15.47 3.66
C ALA A 358 12.76 -14.44 3.54
N LEU A 359 12.80 -13.53 2.58
CA LEU A 359 11.71 -12.60 2.33
C LEU A 359 10.49 -13.26 1.68
N GLY A 360 10.61 -14.46 1.14
CA GLY A 360 9.49 -15.25 0.65
C GLY A 360 8.43 -15.56 1.71
N TYR A 361 8.82 -15.60 2.99
CA TYR A 361 7.87 -15.78 4.11
C TYR A 361 7.03 -14.52 4.38
N TYR A 362 7.42 -13.37 3.84
CA TYR A 362 6.74 -12.07 4.03
C TYR A 362 6.13 -11.51 2.74
N ASP A 363 6.37 -12.17 1.60
CA ASP A 363 5.78 -11.76 0.33
C ASP A 363 4.25 -11.91 0.37
N THR A 364 3.53 -10.81 0.08
CA THR A 364 2.06 -10.84 0.06
C THR A 364 1.51 -11.81 -0.97
N ALA A 365 2.22 -12.06 -2.07
CA ALA A 365 1.81 -13.04 -3.07
C ALA A 365 1.71 -14.46 -2.49
N ASN A 366 2.52 -14.79 -1.48
CA ASN A 366 2.46 -16.09 -0.81
C ASN A 366 1.37 -16.13 0.26
N HIS A 367 1.21 -15.07 1.07
CA HIS A 367 0.10 -14.98 2.03
C HIS A 367 -1.28 -15.00 1.34
N ALA A 368 -1.40 -14.36 0.18
CA ALA A 368 -2.65 -14.25 -0.60
C ALA A 368 -3.30 -15.61 -0.88
N LYS A 369 -2.51 -16.68 -1.07
CA LYS A 369 -3.00 -18.05 -1.31
C LYS A 369 -3.86 -18.60 -0.17
N ARG A 370 -3.82 -17.98 1.01
CA ARG A 370 -4.54 -18.36 2.22
C ARG A 370 -5.62 -17.35 2.62
N VAL A 371 -5.82 -16.30 1.83
CA VAL A 371 -6.84 -15.27 2.09
C VAL A 371 -8.13 -15.69 1.40
N HIS A 372 -9.13 -16.09 2.19
CA HIS A 372 -10.44 -16.55 1.70
C HIS A 372 -11.56 -15.51 1.83
N CYS A 373 -11.36 -14.48 2.65
CA CYS A 373 -12.34 -13.41 2.80
C CYS A 373 -12.32 -12.44 1.59
N PRO A 374 -13.39 -11.67 1.37
CA PRO A 374 -13.41 -10.62 0.35
C PRO A 374 -12.28 -9.59 0.52
N VAL A 375 -11.62 -9.22 -0.59
CA VAL A 375 -10.53 -8.24 -0.61
C VAL A 375 -10.83 -7.15 -1.64
N ASP A 376 -10.85 -5.89 -1.20
CA ASP A 376 -10.91 -4.73 -2.09
C ASP A 376 -9.54 -4.05 -2.14
N ILE A 377 -8.98 -3.91 -3.34
CA ILE A 377 -7.64 -3.38 -3.59
C ILE A 377 -7.75 -2.16 -4.50
N TYR A 378 -7.11 -1.06 -4.10
CA TYR A 378 -6.96 0.16 -4.90
C TYR A 378 -5.49 0.39 -5.21
N ALA A 379 -5.12 0.47 -6.48
CA ALA A 379 -3.74 0.61 -6.92
C ALA A 379 -3.59 1.62 -8.07
N GLY A 380 -2.37 2.03 -8.34
CA GLY A 380 -2.05 2.95 -9.43
C GLY A 380 -1.33 2.24 -10.57
N LEU A 381 -1.72 2.53 -11.81
CA LEU A 381 -0.95 2.06 -12.98
C LEU A 381 0.41 2.77 -13.08
N GLY A 382 0.54 3.93 -12.46
CA GLY A 382 1.80 4.69 -12.38
C GLY A 382 2.53 4.52 -11.03
N ASP A 383 2.19 3.53 -10.23
CA ASP A 383 2.86 3.32 -8.94
C ASP A 383 4.25 2.73 -9.12
N TYR A 384 5.26 3.50 -8.75
CA TYR A 384 6.66 3.14 -8.84
C TYR A 384 7.25 2.62 -7.51
N ILE A 385 6.45 2.58 -6.44
CA ILE A 385 6.83 2.00 -5.13
C ILE A 385 6.24 0.59 -4.99
N SER A 386 4.95 0.44 -5.30
CA SER A 386 4.24 -0.83 -5.37
C SER A 386 3.83 -1.10 -6.83
N PRO A 387 4.72 -1.64 -7.67
CA PRO A 387 4.45 -1.80 -9.10
C PRO A 387 3.19 -2.61 -9.36
N PRO A 388 2.36 -2.20 -10.33
CA PRO A 388 1.09 -2.87 -10.64
C PRO A 388 1.26 -4.35 -11.01
N SER A 389 2.38 -4.76 -11.60
CA SER A 389 2.64 -6.18 -11.89
C SER A 389 2.72 -7.03 -10.62
N GLY A 390 3.46 -6.59 -9.60
CA GLY A 390 3.54 -7.29 -8.32
C GLY A 390 2.20 -7.33 -7.58
N VAL A 391 1.48 -6.20 -7.57
CA VAL A 391 0.13 -6.12 -6.99
C VAL A 391 -0.82 -7.10 -7.69
N THR A 392 -0.73 -7.23 -9.01
CA THR A 392 -1.55 -8.16 -9.79
C THR A 392 -1.20 -9.62 -9.49
N VAL A 393 0.08 -9.95 -9.31
CA VAL A 393 0.48 -11.30 -8.88
C VAL A 393 -0.14 -11.65 -7.52
N MET A 394 -0.08 -10.75 -6.57
CA MET A 394 -0.74 -10.94 -5.26
C MET A 394 -2.25 -11.11 -5.44
N PHE A 395 -2.92 -10.27 -6.23
CA PHE A 395 -4.34 -10.39 -6.53
C PHE A 395 -4.68 -11.74 -7.17
N ASN A 396 -3.92 -12.18 -8.18
CA ASN A 396 -4.15 -13.47 -8.86
C ASN A 396 -4.03 -14.66 -7.91
N ASN A 397 -3.23 -14.55 -6.85
CA ASN A 397 -3.04 -15.59 -5.85
C ASN A 397 -4.12 -15.59 -4.74
N LEU A 398 -4.95 -14.55 -4.59
CA LEU A 398 -6.00 -14.54 -3.56
C LEU A 398 -6.94 -15.76 -3.75
N ALA A 399 -7.23 -16.49 -2.67
CA ALA A 399 -8.11 -17.66 -2.71
C ALA A 399 -9.59 -17.31 -2.66
N GLY A 400 -9.95 -16.14 -2.09
CA GLY A 400 -11.31 -15.65 -1.96
C GLY A 400 -11.70 -14.63 -3.03
N PRO A 401 -12.96 -14.14 -2.99
CA PRO A 401 -13.41 -13.12 -3.91
C PRO A 401 -12.63 -11.81 -3.75
N ALA A 402 -12.26 -11.19 -4.85
CA ALA A 402 -11.46 -9.97 -4.80
C ALA A 402 -11.77 -9.00 -5.94
N THR A 403 -11.55 -7.70 -5.66
CA THR A 403 -11.61 -6.63 -6.66
C THR A 403 -10.31 -5.85 -6.61
N LEU A 404 -9.65 -5.69 -7.76
CA LEU A 404 -8.48 -4.84 -7.92
C LEU A 404 -8.83 -3.69 -8.86
N THR A 405 -8.90 -2.49 -8.31
CA THR A 405 -9.19 -1.25 -9.02
C THR A 405 -7.90 -0.52 -9.31
N PHE A 406 -7.57 -0.34 -10.58
CA PHE A 406 -6.47 0.48 -11.05
C PHE A 406 -6.94 1.85 -11.50
N GLU A 407 -6.19 2.88 -11.15
CA GLU A 407 -6.39 4.25 -11.63
C GLU A 407 -5.19 4.67 -12.48
N GLN A 408 -5.48 5.13 -13.71
CA GLN A 408 -4.45 5.63 -14.61
C GLN A 408 -3.85 6.94 -14.08
N GLY A 409 -2.52 7.06 -14.11
CA GLY A 409 -1.83 8.25 -13.59
C GLY A 409 -1.74 8.32 -12.07
N ARG A 410 -2.31 7.37 -11.33
CA ARG A 410 -2.12 7.25 -9.90
C ARG A 410 -0.73 6.68 -9.61
N THR A 411 0.00 7.38 -8.75
CA THR A 411 1.24 6.89 -8.14
C THR A 411 0.98 6.35 -6.73
N HIS A 412 2.03 6.05 -5.99
CA HIS A 412 1.92 5.67 -4.58
C HIS A 412 1.35 6.78 -3.70
N MET A 413 1.70 8.02 -4.01
CA MET A 413 1.38 9.20 -3.19
C MET A 413 0.33 10.12 -3.81
N TYR A 414 0.11 10.02 -5.11
CA TYR A 414 -0.73 10.96 -5.86
C TYR A 414 -1.85 10.24 -6.60
N VAL A 415 -3.04 10.82 -6.60
CA VAL A 415 -4.20 10.39 -7.41
C VAL A 415 -4.50 11.47 -8.44
N MET A 416 -4.40 11.13 -9.72
CA MET A 416 -4.72 12.06 -10.80
C MET A 416 -6.22 12.38 -10.82
N PRO A 417 -6.63 13.66 -10.85
CA PRO A 417 -8.04 14.00 -11.01
C PRO A 417 -8.63 13.44 -12.31
N ASN A 418 -9.83 12.86 -12.21
CA ASN A 418 -10.55 12.25 -13.35
C ASN A 418 -9.76 11.12 -14.06
N ALA A 419 -8.99 10.37 -13.30
CA ALA A 419 -8.27 9.21 -13.83
C ALA A 419 -9.24 8.18 -14.44
N VAL A 420 -8.80 7.53 -15.51
CA VAL A 420 -9.48 6.34 -16.03
C VAL A 420 -9.32 5.21 -15.03
N VAL A 421 -10.41 4.55 -14.73
CA VAL A 421 -10.49 3.44 -13.77
C VAL A 421 -10.69 2.14 -14.52
N SER A 422 -9.87 1.15 -14.24
CA SER A 422 -10.00 -0.21 -14.77
C SER A 422 -10.02 -1.23 -13.63
N VAL A 423 -10.79 -2.30 -13.79
CA VAL A 423 -11.08 -3.23 -12.70
C VAL A 423 -10.83 -4.67 -13.11
N LEU A 424 -10.10 -5.39 -12.29
CA LEU A 424 -10.04 -6.86 -12.31
C LEU A 424 -10.89 -7.41 -11.16
N SER A 425 -11.62 -8.48 -11.40
CA SER A 425 -12.47 -9.14 -10.39
C SER A 425 -12.37 -10.65 -10.48
N LYS A 426 -12.48 -11.31 -9.35
CA LYS A 426 -12.57 -12.76 -9.24
C LYS A 426 -13.44 -13.23 -8.07
#